data_1be0e6597336acce4c7a57c4c26fd451
#
_entry.id   1be0e6597336acce4c7a57c4c26fd451
#
_cell.length_a   1.000
_cell.length_b   1.000
_cell.length_c   1.000
_cell.angle_alpha   90.00
_cell.angle_beta   90.00
_cell.angle_gamma   90.00
#
_symmetry.space_group_name_H-M   'P 1'
#
loop_
_entity.id
_entity.type
_entity.pdbx_description
1 polymer ?
#
loop_
_entity_poly.entity_id
_entity_poly.type
_entity_poly.pdbx_seq_one_letter_code
_entity_poly.pdbx_strand_id
1 'polypeptide(L)'
;SLQGLRGHIALGHVRYATTGADVWRNAQPTLGPTPTGTLALAHNGNLTNTVELRELAAEIADDGEDFERGASTDTSLVTALLGMADRIPGPTPFIATPAVTPGDTEGDEATSASAVVDPEPAPLVGAALKVLPRIRGAFSLVFMDENTLYAARDPHGYRPLVLGRLASGWVVASETAALDLCGATVVREIEPGELISIDASGVHSRRFAVRRANTCVFEYVYLAR
;
A
#
# COMPACT_ATOMS: atom_id res chain seq x y z
N SER A 1 20.45 15.18 6.03
CA SER A 1 20.28 15.81 4.70
C SER A 1 19.86 14.75 3.69
N LEU A 2 18.79 14.95 2.94
CA LEU A 2 18.31 14.05 1.88
C LEU A 2 19.19 14.11 0.61
N GLN A 3 20.10 15.07 0.53
CA GLN A 3 20.94 15.32 -0.66
C GLN A 3 21.90 14.17 -1.03
N GLY A 4 22.15 13.22 -0.13
CA GLY A 4 22.99 12.05 -0.39
C GLY A 4 22.24 10.79 -0.85
N LEU A 5 20.91 10.80 -0.82
CA LEU A 5 20.11 9.65 -1.22
C LEU A 5 20.07 9.57 -2.76
N ARG A 6 20.52 8.45 -3.29
CA ARG A 6 20.46 8.14 -4.72
C ARG A 6 19.44 7.04 -4.92
N GLY A 7 18.48 7.24 -5.81
CA GLY A 7 17.44 6.27 -6.13
C GLY A 7 16.42 6.87 -7.07
N HIS A 8 15.57 6.03 -7.65
CA HIS A 8 14.48 6.42 -8.54
C HIS A 8 13.10 6.28 -7.85
N ILE A 9 13.03 5.64 -6.69
CA ILE A 9 11.84 5.52 -5.84
C ILE A 9 12.20 6.06 -4.45
N ALA A 10 11.26 6.75 -3.82
CA ALA A 10 11.42 7.24 -2.45
C ALA A 10 10.10 7.12 -1.69
N LEU A 11 10.19 6.71 -0.43
CA LEU A 11 9.09 6.64 0.51
C LEU A 11 9.41 7.52 1.72
N GLY A 12 8.48 8.42 2.06
CA GLY A 12 8.59 9.30 3.21
C GLY A 12 7.35 9.25 4.10
N HIS A 13 7.53 9.47 5.40
CA HIS A 13 6.43 9.51 6.36
C HIS A 13 6.67 10.56 7.44
N VAL A 14 5.61 11.29 7.80
CA VAL A 14 5.59 12.17 8.96
C VAL A 14 4.68 11.53 10.01
N ARG A 15 5.28 11.07 11.11
CA ARG A 15 4.55 10.40 12.17
C ARG A 15 3.90 11.39 13.12
N TYR A 16 2.59 11.24 13.33
CA TYR A 16 1.89 11.78 14.47
C TYR A 16 1.62 10.63 15.46
N ALA A 17 2.22 10.69 16.65
CA ALA A 17 2.13 9.61 17.62
C ALA A 17 0.75 9.55 18.27
N THR A 18 -0.14 8.69 17.74
CA THR A 18 -1.46 8.41 18.29
C THR A 18 -1.47 7.13 19.13
N THR A 19 -0.65 6.15 18.76
CA THR A 19 -0.55 4.85 19.43
C THR A 19 0.92 4.41 19.48
N GLY A 20 1.34 3.87 20.62
CA GLY A 20 2.70 3.41 20.86
C GLY A 20 3.66 4.54 21.32
N ALA A 21 4.78 4.14 21.90
CA ALA A 21 5.79 5.07 22.41
C ALA A 21 6.45 5.88 21.28
N ASP A 22 6.78 7.14 21.57
CA ASP A 22 7.53 8.02 20.67
C ASP A 22 9.03 7.70 20.76
N VAL A 23 9.40 6.58 20.16
CA VAL A 23 10.77 6.07 20.11
C VAL A 23 11.21 5.85 18.67
N TRP A 24 12.49 6.00 18.41
CA TRP A 24 13.08 5.85 17.08
C TRP A 24 12.67 4.56 16.35
N ARG A 25 12.61 3.43 17.06
CA ARG A 25 12.19 2.13 16.48
C ARG A 25 10.78 2.11 15.87
N ASN A 26 9.94 3.05 16.27
CA ASN A 26 8.58 3.22 15.77
C ASN A 26 8.49 4.25 14.64
N ALA A 27 9.61 4.81 14.20
CA ALA A 27 9.64 5.68 13.02
C ALA A 27 9.26 4.90 11.76
N GLN A 28 8.64 5.58 10.82
CA GLN A 28 8.27 5.03 9.53
C GLN A 28 9.07 5.74 8.42
N PRO A 29 9.36 5.06 7.31
CA PRO A 29 8.93 3.71 6.96
C PRO A 29 9.60 2.64 7.81
N THR A 30 8.86 1.55 8.10
CA THR A 30 9.43 0.33 8.68
C THR A 30 10.07 -0.51 7.59
N LEU A 31 11.17 -1.18 7.92
CA LEU A 31 11.90 -2.05 6.99
C LEU A 31 11.71 -3.51 7.38
N GLY A 32 11.60 -4.38 6.39
CA GLY A 32 11.52 -5.82 6.59
C GLY A 32 12.13 -6.60 5.44
N PRO A 33 12.65 -7.81 5.71
CA PRO A 33 13.14 -8.70 4.67
C PRO A 33 11.99 -9.27 3.84
N THR A 34 12.26 -9.58 2.60
CA THR A 34 11.40 -10.35 1.70
C THR A 34 12.22 -11.46 1.04
N PRO A 35 11.62 -12.47 0.44
CA PRO A 35 12.37 -13.50 -0.29
C PRO A 35 13.26 -12.96 -1.41
N THR A 36 12.95 -11.77 -1.94
CA THR A 36 13.65 -11.17 -3.09
C THR A 36 14.45 -9.92 -2.74
N GLY A 37 14.45 -9.46 -1.48
CA GLY A 37 15.16 -8.24 -1.10
C GLY A 37 14.62 -7.60 0.18
N THR A 38 14.42 -6.31 0.15
CA THR A 38 13.94 -5.52 1.31
C THR A 38 12.66 -4.77 0.93
N LEU A 39 11.73 -4.76 1.86
CA LEU A 39 10.52 -3.95 1.76
C LEU A 39 10.62 -2.77 2.74
N ALA A 40 10.17 -1.61 2.31
CA ALA A 40 9.90 -0.45 3.15
C ALA A 40 8.41 -0.15 3.15
N LEU A 41 7.80 0.14 4.31
CA LEU A 41 6.36 0.36 4.43
C LEU A 41 6.04 1.54 5.34
N ALA A 42 5.12 2.39 4.91
CA ALA A 42 4.49 3.45 5.68
C ALA A 42 2.98 3.28 5.74
N HIS A 43 2.40 3.59 6.89
CA HIS A 43 0.99 3.41 7.21
C HIS A 43 0.39 4.70 7.78
N ASN A 44 -0.71 5.13 7.20
CA ASN A 44 -1.59 6.14 7.75
C ASN A 44 -2.93 5.48 8.10
N GLY A 45 -3.20 5.36 9.40
CA GLY A 45 -4.42 4.71 9.88
C GLY A 45 -4.25 4.06 11.25
N ASN A 46 -5.15 3.12 11.56
CA ASN A 46 -5.13 2.33 12.77
C ASN A 46 -5.84 0.99 12.54
N LEU A 47 -5.20 -0.11 12.89
CA LEU A 47 -5.75 -1.45 12.73
C LEU A 47 -6.54 -1.87 13.95
N THR A 48 -7.63 -2.60 13.72
CA THR A 48 -8.53 -3.05 14.80
C THR A 48 -8.34 -4.52 15.16
N ASN A 49 -7.60 -5.29 14.37
CA ASN A 49 -7.39 -6.73 14.58
C ASN A 49 -5.90 -7.11 14.73
N THR A 50 -5.12 -6.27 15.37
CA THR A 50 -3.68 -6.50 15.57
C THR A 50 -3.37 -7.76 16.37
N VAL A 51 -4.26 -8.21 17.26
CA VAL A 51 -4.10 -9.47 18.01
C VAL A 51 -4.15 -10.67 17.05
N GLU A 52 -5.21 -10.76 16.24
CA GLU A 52 -5.38 -11.82 15.24
C GLU A 52 -4.20 -11.86 14.23
N LEU A 53 -3.72 -10.68 13.82
CA LEU A 53 -2.59 -10.58 12.90
C LEU A 53 -1.26 -11.01 13.55
N ARG A 54 -1.09 -10.78 14.87
CA ARG A 54 0.08 -11.28 15.64
C ARG A 54 0.05 -12.79 15.76
N GLU A 55 -1.11 -13.38 16.05
CA GLU A 55 -1.29 -14.82 16.09
C GLU A 55 -0.93 -15.46 14.75
N LEU A 56 -1.43 -14.90 13.64
CA LEU A 56 -1.07 -15.35 12.29
C LEU A 56 0.45 -15.24 12.04
N ALA A 57 1.06 -14.12 12.41
CA ALA A 57 2.49 -13.92 12.22
C ALA A 57 3.33 -14.91 13.04
N ALA A 58 2.91 -15.20 14.28
CA ALA A 58 3.57 -16.20 15.13
C ALA A 58 3.41 -17.63 14.59
N GLU A 59 2.26 -17.95 13.98
CA GLU A 59 1.99 -19.26 13.35
C GLU A 59 2.89 -19.52 12.13
N ILE A 60 3.18 -18.47 11.33
CA ILE A 60 3.96 -18.61 10.11
C ILE A 60 5.46 -18.26 10.28
N ALA A 61 5.86 -17.75 11.44
CA ALA A 61 7.27 -17.49 11.76
C ALA A 61 8.06 -18.78 11.91
N ASP A 62 9.33 -18.78 11.53
CA ASP A 62 10.23 -19.89 11.77
C ASP A 62 10.63 -19.94 13.26
N ASP A 63 10.93 -21.15 13.77
CA ASP A 63 11.46 -21.36 15.11
C ASP A 63 12.75 -20.54 15.32
N GLY A 64 12.66 -19.52 16.20
CA GLY A 64 13.80 -18.63 16.51
C GLY A 64 13.68 -17.22 15.92
N GLU A 65 12.72 -16.94 15.06
CA GLU A 65 12.38 -15.56 14.70
C GLU A 65 11.67 -14.88 15.88
N ASP A 66 12.37 -13.97 16.56
CA ASP A 66 11.80 -13.20 17.68
C ASP A 66 10.89 -12.07 17.15
N PHE A 67 9.74 -12.50 16.64
CA PHE A 67 8.73 -11.62 16.09
C PHE A 67 8.22 -10.59 17.13
N GLU A 68 8.12 -10.99 18.42
CA GLU A 68 7.61 -10.13 19.48
C GLU A 68 8.52 -8.93 19.77
N ARG A 69 9.83 -9.04 19.57
CA ARG A 69 10.78 -7.95 19.79
C ARG A 69 10.78 -6.90 18.68
N GLY A 70 10.39 -7.27 17.46
CA GLY A 70 10.41 -6.39 16.29
C GLY A 70 9.11 -5.62 16.04
N ALA A 71 7.96 -6.24 16.25
CA ALA A 71 6.65 -5.74 15.85
C ALA A 71 5.90 -5.01 16.97
N SER A 72 6.41 -3.86 17.41
CA SER A 72 5.75 -3.06 18.47
C SER A 72 4.59 -2.18 17.96
N THR A 73 4.47 -1.99 16.65
CA THR A 73 3.42 -1.19 16.00
C THR A 73 2.63 -2.02 15.00
N ASP A 74 1.43 -1.55 14.65
CA ASP A 74 0.64 -2.13 13.56
C ASP A 74 1.38 -2.09 12.21
N THR A 75 2.15 -1.03 11.95
CA THR A 75 2.98 -0.90 10.76
C THR A 75 4.05 -1.98 10.67
N SER A 76 4.81 -2.21 11.75
CA SER A 76 5.85 -3.26 11.76
C SER A 76 5.25 -4.67 11.64
N LEU A 77 4.05 -4.87 12.18
CA LEU A 77 3.31 -6.12 12.02
C LEU A 77 2.93 -6.40 10.56
N VAL A 78 2.38 -5.41 9.86
CA VAL A 78 2.05 -5.53 8.42
C VAL A 78 3.30 -5.75 7.59
N THR A 79 4.40 -5.05 7.91
CA THR A 79 5.70 -5.22 7.24
C THR A 79 6.19 -6.66 7.36
N ALA A 80 6.15 -7.25 8.56
CA ALA A 80 6.55 -8.63 8.78
C ALA A 80 5.65 -9.64 8.04
N LEU A 81 4.32 -9.45 8.08
CA LEU A 81 3.38 -10.31 7.37
C LEU A 81 3.59 -10.27 5.85
N LEU A 82 3.87 -9.10 5.26
CA LEU A 82 4.21 -9.00 3.85
C LEU A 82 5.51 -9.72 3.51
N GLY A 83 6.52 -9.64 4.38
CA GLY A 83 7.79 -10.34 4.20
C GLY A 83 7.67 -11.87 4.28
N MET A 84 6.71 -12.38 5.06
CA MET A 84 6.45 -13.82 5.25
C MET A 84 5.23 -14.33 4.49
N ALA A 85 4.69 -13.56 3.55
CA ALA A 85 3.39 -13.87 2.92
C ALA A 85 3.38 -15.17 2.10
N ASP A 86 4.52 -15.65 1.64
CA ASP A 86 4.67 -16.95 0.98
C ASP A 86 4.29 -18.11 1.90
N ARG A 87 4.49 -17.98 3.21
CA ARG A 87 4.14 -18.95 4.26
C ARG A 87 2.66 -18.94 4.64
N ILE A 88 1.91 -17.89 4.26
CA ILE A 88 0.47 -17.80 4.53
C ILE A 88 -0.28 -18.83 3.69
N PRO A 89 -1.02 -19.79 4.32
CA PRO A 89 -1.74 -20.82 3.58
C PRO A 89 -2.93 -20.24 2.82
N GLY A 90 -3.26 -20.88 1.70
CA GLY A 90 -4.41 -20.59 0.86
C GLY A 90 -4.06 -19.96 -0.48
N PRO A 91 -5.00 -19.99 -1.43
CA PRO A 91 -4.81 -19.36 -2.73
C PRO A 91 -4.73 -17.85 -2.59
N THR A 92 -3.93 -17.21 -3.44
CA THR A 92 -3.94 -15.77 -3.58
C THR A 92 -5.31 -15.36 -4.15
N PRO A 93 -6.13 -14.59 -3.43
CA PRO A 93 -7.39 -14.14 -3.99
C PRO A 93 -7.11 -13.17 -5.14
N PHE A 94 -7.42 -13.59 -6.36
CA PHE A 94 -7.21 -12.79 -7.55
C PHE A 94 -8.55 -12.21 -8.02
N ILE A 95 -8.69 -10.90 -7.96
CA ILE A 95 -9.76 -10.17 -8.64
C ILE A 95 -9.06 -9.24 -9.63
N ALA A 96 -8.99 -9.66 -10.89
CA ALA A 96 -8.45 -8.84 -11.97
C ALA A 96 -9.32 -7.59 -12.16
N THR A 97 -8.69 -6.42 -12.24
CA THR A 97 -9.30 -5.20 -12.72
C THR A 97 -8.55 -4.79 -13.98
N PRO A 98 -9.23 -4.36 -15.07
CA PRO A 98 -8.54 -3.92 -16.26
C PRO A 98 -7.61 -2.74 -15.95
N ALA A 99 -6.44 -2.71 -16.61
CA ALA A 99 -5.48 -1.62 -16.51
C ALA A 99 -6.15 -0.30 -16.93
N VAL A 100 -6.01 0.74 -16.12
CA VAL A 100 -6.43 2.10 -16.49
C VAL A 100 -5.30 2.70 -17.32
N THR A 101 -5.48 2.71 -18.63
CA THR A 101 -4.63 3.51 -19.55
C THR A 101 -5.01 4.98 -19.42
N PRO A 102 -4.04 5.91 -19.31
CA PRO A 102 -4.33 7.34 -19.34
C PRO A 102 -4.73 7.73 -20.77
N GLY A 103 -6.01 7.99 -21.05
CA GLY A 103 -6.42 8.48 -22.36
C GLY A 103 -7.87 8.24 -22.78
N ASP A 104 -8.63 7.39 -22.11
CA ASP A 104 -9.97 7.05 -22.56
C ASP A 104 -11.04 8.00 -21.99
N THR A 105 -11.23 9.12 -22.70
CA THR A 105 -12.49 9.86 -22.70
C THR A 105 -13.36 9.30 -23.82
N GLU A 106 -14.50 8.74 -23.43
CA GLU A 106 -15.73 8.48 -24.20
C GLU A 106 -15.62 8.02 -25.67
N GLY A 107 -16.10 6.82 -25.91
CA GLY A 107 -16.42 6.33 -27.26
C GLY A 107 -16.78 4.85 -27.23
N ASP A 108 -18.10 4.56 -27.38
CA ASP A 108 -18.67 3.22 -27.57
C ASP A 108 -17.93 2.41 -28.64
N GLU A 109 -17.54 1.19 -28.30
CA GLU A 109 -17.80 -0.03 -29.08
C GLU A 109 -17.10 -1.22 -28.43
N ALA A 110 -17.88 -2.25 -28.14
CA ALA A 110 -17.40 -3.54 -27.66
C ALA A 110 -16.52 -4.21 -28.75
N THR A 111 -15.20 -4.11 -28.58
CA THR A 111 -14.25 -4.87 -29.39
C THR A 111 -13.65 -5.97 -28.55
N SER A 112 -13.76 -7.19 -29.06
CA SER A 112 -13.31 -8.47 -28.51
C SER A 112 -12.00 -8.37 -27.70
N ALA A 113 -12.07 -8.75 -26.42
CA ALA A 113 -10.93 -8.89 -25.54
C ALA A 113 -9.97 -9.95 -26.10
N SER A 114 -8.94 -9.51 -26.78
CA SER A 114 -7.71 -10.26 -26.93
C SER A 114 -7.15 -10.43 -25.51
N ALA A 115 -6.87 -11.66 -25.10
CA ALA A 115 -6.23 -11.97 -23.82
C ALA A 115 -4.85 -11.29 -23.81
N VAL A 116 -4.80 -10.11 -23.21
CA VAL A 116 -3.54 -9.47 -22.83
C VAL A 116 -2.97 -10.38 -21.75
N VAL A 117 -1.87 -11.05 -22.07
CA VAL A 117 -1.06 -11.76 -21.06
C VAL A 117 -0.58 -10.65 -20.12
N ASP A 118 -1.17 -10.56 -18.93
CA ASP A 118 -0.71 -9.64 -17.90
C ASP A 118 0.79 -9.88 -17.69
N PRO A 119 1.63 -8.83 -17.69
CA PRO A 119 3.03 -8.98 -17.33
C PRO A 119 3.11 -9.62 -15.95
N GLU A 120 4.14 -10.42 -15.73
CA GLU A 120 4.34 -11.09 -14.43
C GLU A 120 4.17 -10.06 -13.30
N PRO A 121 3.30 -10.32 -12.32
CA PRO A 121 2.98 -9.32 -11.32
C PRO A 121 4.23 -8.97 -10.51
N ALA A 122 4.40 -7.69 -10.19
CA ALA A 122 5.52 -7.21 -9.37
C ALA A 122 5.62 -8.01 -8.05
N PRO A 123 6.84 -8.23 -7.51
CA PRO A 123 7.12 -9.25 -6.48
C PRO A 123 6.21 -9.23 -5.25
N LEU A 124 5.85 -8.03 -4.75
CA LEU A 124 5.02 -7.92 -3.55
C LEU A 124 3.51 -7.91 -3.82
N VAL A 125 3.06 -7.93 -5.07
CA VAL A 125 1.62 -7.99 -5.39
C VAL A 125 0.98 -9.25 -4.83
N GLY A 126 1.60 -10.42 -5.05
CA GLY A 126 1.12 -11.70 -4.50
C GLY A 126 1.06 -11.69 -2.97
N ALA A 127 2.09 -11.16 -2.33
CA ALA A 127 2.16 -10.97 -0.88
C ALA A 127 1.02 -10.07 -0.38
N ALA A 128 0.84 -8.92 -1.01
CA ALA A 128 -0.21 -7.96 -0.67
C ALA A 128 -1.61 -8.56 -0.82
N LEU A 129 -1.88 -9.29 -1.90
CA LEU A 129 -3.18 -9.94 -2.11
C LEU A 129 -3.48 -11.05 -1.08
N LYS A 130 -2.46 -11.64 -0.45
CA LYS A 130 -2.65 -12.58 0.67
C LYS A 130 -2.87 -11.86 2.00
N VAL A 131 -2.16 -10.77 2.27
CA VAL A 131 -2.15 -10.08 3.56
C VAL A 131 -3.30 -9.07 3.68
N LEU A 132 -3.49 -8.18 2.70
CA LEU A 132 -4.44 -7.06 2.77
C LEU A 132 -5.88 -7.48 3.08
N PRO A 133 -6.44 -8.58 2.53
CA PRO A 133 -7.79 -9.01 2.87
C PRO A 133 -7.99 -9.44 4.33
N ARG A 134 -6.90 -9.71 5.05
CA ARG A 134 -6.91 -10.10 6.47
C ARG A 134 -6.84 -8.91 7.42
N ILE A 135 -6.47 -7.75 6.92
CA ILE A 135 -6.34 -6.52 7.71
C ILE A 135 -7.72 -5.90 7.92
N ARG A 136 -8.03 -5.52 9.16
CA ARG A 136 -9.24 -4.78 9.51
C ARG A 136 -8.87 -3.44 10.15
N GLY A 137 -9.66 -2.42 9.86
CA GLY A 137 -9.46 -1.06 10.37
C GLY A 137 -9.34 -0.04 9.25
N ALA A 138 -8.91 1.15 9.60
CA ALA A 138 -8.63 2.22 8.66
C ALA A 138 -7.17 2.16 8.24
N PHE A 139 -6.88 2.07 6.94
CA PHE A 139 -5.51 2.11 6.48
C PHE A 139 -5.35 2.66 5.07
N SER A 140 -4.32 3.48 4.92
CA SER A 140 -3.70 3.78 3.64
C SER A 140 -2.23 3.40 3.77
N LEU A 141 -1.81 2.43 2.99
CA LEU A 141 -0.46 1.88 2.99
C LEU A 141 0.28 2.33 1.74
N VAL A 142 1.53 2.76 1.92
CA VAL A 142 2.47 2.94 0.82
C VAL A 142 3.71 2.11 1.15
N PHE A 143 4.12 1.26 0.24
CA PHE A 143 5.29 0.41 0.43
C PHE A 143 6.06 0.26 -0.86
N MET A 144 7.31 -0.16 -0.76
CA MET A 144 8.18 -0.31 -1.91
C MET A 144 9.18 -1.44 -1.70
N ASP A 145 9.58 -2.05 -2.79
CA ASP A 145 10.82 -2.79 -2.93
C ASP A 145 11.85 -1.98 -3.72
N GLU A 146 12.87 -2.61 -4.27
CA GLU A 146 13.95 -1.94 -5.00
C GLU A 146 13.48 -1.27 -6.29
N ASN A 147 12.40 -1.78 -6.93
CA ASN A 147 12.02 -1.38 -8.28
C ASN A 147 10.55 -0.95 -8.42
N THR A 148 9.73 -1.17 -7.40
CA THR A 148 8.29 -0.96 -7.47
C THR A 148 7.77 -0.19 -6.26
N LEU A 149 6.93 0.79 -6.51
CA LEU A 149 6.13 1.47 -5.49
C LEU A 149 4.72 0.87 -5.49
N TYR A 150 4.22 0.56 -4.30
CA TYR A 150 2.89 0.02 -4.08
C TYR A 150 2.08 0.95 -3.22
N ALA A 151 0.76 0.99 -3.45
CA ALA A 151 -0.16 1.70 -2.58
C ALA A 151 -1.48 0.94 -2.45
N ALA A 152 -2.01 0.87 -1.23
CA ALA A 152 -3.26 0.18 -0.94
C ALA A 152 -4.14 1.00 0.00
N ARG A 153 -5.45 1.04 -0.28
CA ARG A 153 -6.44 1.74 0.53
C ARG A 153 -7.45 0.75 1.11
N ASP A 154 -7.80 0.91 2.38
CA ASP A 154 -8.76 0.02 3.04
C ASP A 154 -10.10 -0.06 2.29
N PRO A 155 -10.88 -1.16 2.46
CA PRO A 155 -12.13 -1.38 1.71
C PRO A 155 -13.22 -0.33 1.98
N HIS A 156 -13.13 0.42 3.09
CA HIS A 156 -14.07 1.48 3.44
C HIS A 156 -13.60 2.86 2.93
N GLY A 157 -12.30 3.02 2.63
CA GLY A 157 -11.71 4.28 2.20
C GLY A 157 -11.68 5.34 3.30
N TYR A 158 -11.48 4.91 4.56
CA TYR A 158 -11.48 5.85 5.70
C TYR A 158 -10.38 6.89 5.61
N ARG A 159 -9.19 6.51 5.13
CA ARG A 159 -8.11 7.47 4.93
C ARG A 159 -7.96 7.78 3.45
N PRO A 160 -7.74 9.05 3.09
CA PRO A 160 -7.51 9.42 1.71
C PRO A 160 -6.17 8.87 1.22
N LEU A 161 -6.12 8.57 -0.07
CA LEU A 161 -4.90 8.18 -0.76
C LEU A 161 -5.07 8.58 -2.23
N VAL A 162 -4.18 9.42 -2.73
CA VAL A 162 -4.29 10.03 -4.05
C VAL A 162 -3.08 9.70 -4.92
N LEU A 163 -3.34 9.47 -6.20
CA LEU A 163 -2.35 9.28 -7.24
C LEU A 163 -2.16 10.58 -8.02
N GLY A 164 -0.94 11.01 -8.17
CA GLY A 164 -0.55 12.17 -8.96
C GLY A 164 0.50 11.83 -10.01
N ARG A 165 0.59 12.66 -11.03
CA ARG A 165 1.54 12.56 -12.13
C ARG A 165 2.54 13.70 -12.10
N LEU A 166 3.83 13.39 -12.13
CA LEU A 166 4.93 14.30 -12.42
C LEU A 166 5.33 14.22 -13.89
N ALA A 167 6.09 15.19 -14.37
CA ALA A 167 6.66 15.13 -15.71
C ALA A 167 7.52 13.88 -15.95
N SER A 168 8.20 13.39 -14.91
CA SER A 168 9.14 12.25 -14.98
C SER A 168 8.73 11.03 -14.13
N GLY A 169 7.51 10.98 -13.59
CA GLY A 169 7.16 9.87 -12.72
C GLY A 169 5.79 10.01 -12.07
N TRP A 170 5.57 9.22 -11.03
CA TRP A 170 4.33 9.14 -10.28
C TRP A 170 4.55 9.52 -8.81
N VAL A 171 3.50 10.02 -8.18
CA VAL A 171 3.47 10.32 -6.75
C VAL A 171 2.22 9.71 -6.16
N VAL A 172 2.36 9.11 -4.99
CA VAL A 172 1.23 8.70 -4.14
C VAL A 172 1.32 9.49 -2.85
N ALA A 173 0.22 10.08 -2.43
CA ALA A 173 0.18 10.89 -1.21
C ALA A 173 -1.12 10.70 -0.44
N SER A 174 -1.09 10.99 0.86
CA SER A 174 -2.28 10.96 1.71
C SER A 174 -3.26 12.09 1.39
N GLU A 175 -2.78 13.19 0.78
CA GLU A 175 -3.62 14.35 0.48
C GLU A 175 -3.10 15.12 -0.74
N THR A 176 -3.99 15.85 -1.40
CA THR A 176 -3.68 16.61 -2.63
C THR A 176 -2.70 17.76 -2.38
N ALA A 177 -2.70 18.35 -1.18
CA ALA A 177 -1.74 19.40 -0.81
C ALA A 177 -0.27 18.94 -0.95
N ALA A 178 0.01 17.66 -0.69
CA ALA A 178 1.34 17.09 -0.89
C ALA A 178 1.70 16.99 -2.37
N LEU A 179 0.73 16.73 -3.25
CA LEU A 179 0.94 16.71 -4.71
C LEU A 179 1.26 18.12 -5.22
N ASP A 180 0.55 19.15 -4.73
CA ASP A 180 0.80 20.55 -5.10
C ASP A 180 2.23 20.96 -4.73
N LEU A 181 2.70 20.59 -3.54
CA LEU A 181 4.07 20.88 -3.08
C LEU A 181 5.14 20.21 -3.95
N CYS A 182 4.85 19.06 -4.52
CA CYS A 182 5.75 18.35 -5.44
C CYS A 182 5.61 18.82 -6.89
N GLY A 183 4.65 19.68 -7.21
CA GLY A 183 4.32 20.07 -8.58
C GLY A 183 3.69 18.94 -9.40
N ALA A 184 3.01 18.01 -8.74
CA ALA A 184 2.32 16.91 -9.40
C ALA A 184 0.87 17.27 -9.71
N THR A 185 0.37 16.82 -10.86
CA THR A 185 -1.04 16.92 -11.21
C THR A 185 -1.81 15.75 -10.60
N VAL A 186 -2.94 16.01 -9.95
CA VAL A 186 -3.83 14.97 -9.44
C VAL A 186 -4.39 14.16 -10.60
N VAL A 187 -4.25 12.84 -10.54
CA VAL A 187 -4.83 11.91 -11.52
C VAL A 187 -6.16 11.40 -11.01
N ARG A 188 -6.18 10.77 -9.82
CA ARG A 188 -7.39 10.26 -9.18
C ARG A 188 -7.12 9.86 -7.73
N GLU A 189 -8.18 9.64 -6.98
CA GLU A 189 -8.08 8.89 -5.73
C GLU A 189 -7.81 7.41 -6.02
N ILE A 190 -7.12 6.74 -5.09
CA ILE A 190 -7.03 5.28 -5.04
C ILE A 190 -8.33 4.78 -4.42
N GLU A 191 -8.99 3.85 -5.12
CA GLU A 191 -10.31 3.36 -4.73
C GLU A 191 -10.26 2.51 -3.45
N PRO A 192 -11.32 2.53 -2.62
CA PRO A 192 -11.43 1.61 -1.49
C PRO A 192 -11.30 0.15 -1.92
N GLY A 193 -10.41 -0.61 -1.26
CA GLY A 193 -10.11 -2.01 -1.59
C GLY A 193 -9.19 -2.19 -2.81
N GLU A 194 -8.57 -1.12 -3.28
CA GLU A 194 -7.62 -1.13 -4.39
C GLU A 194 -6.18 -1.23 -3.91
N LEU A 195 -5.39 -2.01 -4.64
CA LEU A 195 -3.94 -2.07 -4.61
C LEU A 195 -3.42 -1.59 -5.96
N ILE A 196 -2.54 -0.61 -5.98
CA ILE A 196 -1.78 -0.24 -7.16
C ILE A 196 -0.32 -0.62 -7.01
N SER A 197 0.33 -0.99 -8.11
CA SER A 197 1.78 -1.12 -8.23
C SER A 197 2.27 -0.21 -9.36
N ILE A 198 3.39 0.45 -9.15
CA ILE A 198 4.00 1.42 -10.06
C ILE A 198 5.44 1.02 -10.28
N ASP A 199 5.78 0.68 -11.49
CA ASP A 199 7.11 0.27 -11.92
C ASP A 199 7.50 0.92 -13.26
N ALA A 200 8.55 0.43 -13.89
CA ALA A 200 9.03 0.94 -15.20
C ALA A 200 7.99 0.74 -16.32
N SER A 201 7.07 -0.23 -16.19
CA SER A 201 5.99 -0.48 -17.16
C SER A 201 4.77 0.41 -16.97
N GLY A 202 4.66 1.07 -15.81
CA GLY A 202 3.58 2.00 -15.51
C GLY A 202 2.83 1.73 -14.23
N VAL A 203 1.53 2.07 -14.21
CA VAL A 203 0.62 1.88 -13.07
C VAL A 203 -0.30 0.71 -13.35
N HIS A 204 -0.29 -0.26 -12.45
CA HIS A 204 -1.16 -1.42 -12.49
C HIS A 204 -2.09 -1.42 -11.29
N SER A 205 -3.38 -1.67 -11.51
CA SER A 205 -4.41 -1.68 -10.48
C SER A 205 -4.98 -3.09 -10.29
N ARG A 206 -5.21 -3.46 -9.04
CA ARG A 206 -5.87 -4.71 -8.64
C ARG A 206 -6.77 -4.48 -7.45
N ARG A 207 -7.84 -5.26 -7.35
CA ARG A 207 -8.70 -5.22 -6.17
C ARG A 207 -8.36 -6.39 -5.24
N PHE A 208 -8.11 -6.09 -3.98
CA PHE A 208 -7.96 -7.09 -2.93
C PHE A 208 -9.23 -7.28 -2.08
N ALA A 209 -10.18 -6.34 -2.18
CA ALA A 209 -11.45 -6.41 -1.47
C ALA A 209 -12.58 -5.70 -2.20
N VAL A 210 -13.81 -6.10 -1.92
CA VAL A 210 -15.01 -5.40 -2.41
C VAL A 210 -15.11 -4.04 -1.74
N ARG A 211 -15.34 -3.00 -2.53
CA ARG A 211 -15.57 -1.63 -2.04
C ARG A 211 -16.76 -1.60 -1.08
N ARG A 212 -16.55 -1.07 0.11
CA ARG A 212 -17.56 -0.83 1.15
C ARG A 212 -17.52 0.62 1.59
N ALA A 213 -17.44 1.55 0.63
CA ALA A 213 -17.18 2.96 0.90
C ALA A 213 -18.12 3.53 1.96
N ASN A 214 -17.54 4.00 3.05
CA ASN A 214 -18.20 4.74 4.10
C ASN A 214 -17.41 6.04 4.31
N THR A 215 -18.03 7.17 4.02
CA THR A 215 -17.40 8.46 4.20
C THR A 215 -17.31 8.80 5.68
N CYS A 216 -16.12 9.09 6.17
CA CYS A 216 -15.92 9.55 7.54
C CYS A 216 -16.20 11.05 7.62
N VAL A 217 -17.25 11.45 8.36
CA VAL A 217 -17.58 12.88 8.58
C VAL A 217 -16.41 13.65 9.21
N PHE A 218 -15.59 13.01 10.03
CA PHE A 218 -14.40 13.62 10.63
C PHE A 218 -13.35 14.08 9.61
N GLU A 219 -13.23 13.38 8.48
CA GLU A 219 -12.34 13.80 7.38
C GLU A 219 -12.74 15.17 6.84
N TYR A 220 -14.05 15.41 6.68
CA TYR A 220 -14.55 16.69 6.19
C TYR A 220 -14.48 17.83 7.21
N VAL A 221 -14.54 17.53 8.50
CA VAL A 221 -14.56 18.54 9.56
C VAL A 221 -13.16 18.84 10.10
N TYR A 222 -12.32 17.83 10.26
CA TYR A 222 -11.03 17.95 10.93
C TYR A 222 -9.86 18.16 9.96
N LEU A 223 -9.93 17.56 8.78
CA LEU A 223 -8.88 17.63 7.76
C LEU A 223 -9.22 18.59 6.61
N ALA A 224 -10.45 19.09 6.53
CA ALA A 224 -10.83 20.12 5.58
C ALA A 224 -10.11 21.45 5.93
N ARG A 225 -9.04 21.72 5.24
CA ARG A 225 -8.31 22.98 5.28
C ARG A 225 -8.45 23.68 3.94
#